data_d56b26b03b1faccf210cdd8857fec832
#
_entry.id   d56b26b03b1faccf210cdd8857fec832
#
_cell.length_a   1.000
_cell.length_b   1.000
_cell.length_c   1.000
_cell.angle_alpha   90.00
_cell.angle_beta   90.00
_cell.angle_gamma   90.00
#
_symmetry.space_group_name_H-M   'P 1'
#
loop_
_entity.id
_entity.type
_entity.pdbx_description
1 polymer ?
#
loop_
_entity_poly.entity_id
_entity_poly.type
_entity_poly.pdbx_seq_one_letter_code
_entity_poly.pdbx_strand_id
1 'polypeptide(L)'
;MITTFDKIVNDLAQLDFFSGYKFRKRDYSLFFKTESGKQFIELDHWRDRDTTSSLVIYPIYGVRFDVLHKWFEKFSVKTLQDQRDRASISFSGSMLGLQDELNFDTNGDGYSKEFENFQIILKCAEYVFSEYSSLDKLYNKTILPVLDGETGLPDVGVDWIFIDMALCKLVAPANFDKLKQIILSHVEKMYAHQEPNILDYYD
;
A
#
# COMPACT_ATOMS: atom_id res chain seq x y z
N MET A 1 -8.35 8.95 29.19
CA MET A 1 -7.39 7.83 29.30
C MET A 1 -6.74 7.68 27.93
N ILE A 2 -5.43 7.90 27.81
CA ILE A 2 -4.68 7.66 26.56
C ILE A 2 -4.63 6.16 26.38
N THR A 3 -5.08 5.65 25.24
CA THR A 3 -5.00 4.22 24.95
C THR A 3 -3.55 3.86 24.63
N THR A 4 -3.15 2.61 24.79
CA THR A 4 -1.83 2.12 24.37
C THR A 4 -1.55 2.46 22.92
N PHE A 5 -2.57 2.34 22.08
CA PHE A 5 -2.46 2.70 20.66
C PHE A 5 -2.13 4.18 20.45
N ASP A 6 -2.81 5.10 21.18
CA ASP A 6 -2.50 6.53 21.10
C ASP A 6 -1.06 6.82 21.53
N LYS A 7 -0.54 6.08 22.54
CA LYS A 7 0.86 6.19 22.96
C LYS A 7 1.80 5.76 21.83
N ILE A 8 1.58 4.58 21.23
CA ILE A 8 2.40 4.06 20.12
C ILE A 8 2.45 5.06 18.96
N VAL A 9 1.30 5.62 18.57
CA VAL A 9 1.25 6.63 17.51
C VAL A 9 2.01 7.89 17.88
N ASN A 10 1.88 8.36 19.12
CA ASN A 10 2.60 9.54 19.59
C ASN A 10 4.12 9.29 19.61
N ASP A 11 4.57 8.14 20.10
CA ASP A 11 5.99 7.78 20.15
C ASP A 11 6.57 7.63 18.73
N LEU A 12 5.83 7.01 17.80
CA LEU A 12 6.19 6.91 16.39
C LEU A 12 6.32 8.29 15.74
N ALA A 13 5.38 9.21 16.04
CA ALA A 13 5.38 10.58 15.53
C ALA A 13 6.53 11.45 16.07
N GLN A 14 7.20 11.04 17.17
CA GLN A 14 8.39 11.70 17.71
C GLN A 14 9.67 11.35 16.95
N LEU A 15 9.66 10.31 16.12
CA LEU A 15 10.82 10.00 15.29
C LEU A 15 10.99 11.10 14.22
N ASP A 16 12.21 11.58 14.05
CA ASP A 16 12.53 12.70 13.14
C ASP A 16 12.00 12.47 11.71
N PHE A 17 12.08 11.22 11.24
CA PHE A 17 11.58 10.82 9.92
C PHE A 17 10.08 11.10 9.75
N PHE A 18 9.29 10.99 10.81
CA PHE A 18 7.84 11.23 10.77
C PHE A 18 7.46 12.67 11.13
N SER A 19 8.45 13.55 11.25
CA SER A 19 8.21 14.98 11.44
C SER A 19 7.36 15.52 10.28
N GLY A 20 6.20 16.11 10.60
CA GLY A 20 5.25 16.61 9.60
C GLY A 20 4.20 15.59 9.13
N TYR A 21 4.30 14.32 9.53
CA TYR A 21 3.21 13.36 9.33
C TYR A 21 2.02 13.71 10.21
N LYS A 22 0.82 13.46 9.67
CA LYS A 22 -0.44 13.65 10.38
C LYS A 22 -1.07 12.32 10.70
N PHE A 23 -1.57 12.17 11.92
CA PHE A 23 -2.35 11.00 12.31
C PHE A 23 -3.81 11.16 11.91
N ARG A 24 -4.37 10.11 11.30
CA ARG A 24 -5.79 10.00 10.98
C ARG A 24 -6.40 8.83 11.76
N LYS A 25 -7.23 9.18 12.75
CA LYS A 25 -7.79 8.20 13.69
C LYS A 25 -8.77 7.21 13.03
N ARG A 26 -9.43 7.61 11.95
CA ARG A 26 -10.46 6.77 11.29
C ARG A 26 -9.93 5.43 10.82
N ASP A 27 -8.72 5.41 10.29
CA ASP A 27 -8.03 4.24 9.72
C ASP A 27 -6.64 4.03 10.33
N TYR A 28 -6.41 4.65 11.46
CA TYR A 28 -5.15 4.54 12.20
C TYR A 28 -3.91 4.74 11.34
N SER A 29 -3.96 5.71 10.43
CA SER A 29 -2.86 5.98 9.51
C SER A 29 -2.07 7.23 9.88
N LEU A 30 -0.74 7.14 9.73
CA LEU A 30 0.16 8.27 9.64
C LEU A 30 0.34 8.61 8.17
N PHE A 31 0.13 9.86 7.77
CA PHE A 31 0.29 10.26 6.38
C PHE A 31 1.01 11.59 6.22
N PHE A 32 1.76 11.69 5.14
CA PHE A 32 2.43 12.91 4.69
C PHE A 32 1.98 13.24 3.27
N LYS A 33 1.56 14.49 3.04
CA LYS A 33 1.19 14.97 1.71
C LYS A 33 2.45 15.34 0.94
N THR A 34 2.56 14.81 -0.27
CA THR A 34 3.57 15.18 -1.26
C THR A 34 2.93 16.03 -2.37
N GLU A 35 3.73 16.60 -3.25
CA GLU A 35 3.22 17.35 -4.42
C GLU A 35 2.41 16.45 -5.37
N SER A 36 2.77 15.19 -5.50
CA SER A 36 2.14 14.21 -6.39
C SER A 36 1.03 13.38 -5.75
N GLY A 37 0.85 13.47 -4.40
CA GLY A 37 -0.13 12.65 -3.69
C GLY A 37 0.14 12.53 -2.21
N LYS A 38 0.38 11.33 -1.70
CA LYS A 38 0.69 11.07 -0.28
C LYS A 38 1.52 9.81 -0.07
N GLN A 39 2.30 9.82 1.00
CA GLN A 39 2.90 8.66 1.64
C GLN A 39 2.15 8.37 2.93
N PHE A 40 1.99 7.10 3.29
CA PHE A 40 1.29 6.76 4.53
C PHE A 40 1.71 5.41 5.09
N ILE A 41 1.53 5.26 6.40
CA ILE A 41 1.58 4.00 7.11
C ILE A 41 0.21 3.79 7.72
N GLU A 42 -0.44 2.71 7.37
CA GLU A 42 -1.66 2.25 8.00
C GLU A 42 -1.28 1.24 9.08
N LEU A 43 -1.70 1.51 10.31
CA LEU A 43 -1.41 0.68 11.46
C LEU A 43 -2.62 -0.21 11.72
N ASP A 44 -2.79 -1.23 10.87
CA ASP A 44 -3.80 -2.24 11.12
C ASP A 44 -3.45 -2.99 12.41
N HIS A 45 -4.45 -3.30 13.22
CA HIS A 45 -4.21 -3.84 14.53
C HIS A 45 -5.25 -4.87 14.93
N TRP A 46 -4.78 -5.88 15.62
CA TRP A 46 -5.61 -6.89 16.23
C TRP A 46 -5.38 -6.92 17.74
N ARG A 47 -6.46 -7.00 18.49
CA ARG A 47 -6.39 -7.26 19.93
C ARG A 47 -6.68 -8.72 20.15
N ASP A 48 -5.71 -9.41 20.71
CA ASP A 48 -5.95 -10.74 21.22
C ASP A 48 -7.03 -10.67 22.31
N ARG A 49 -8.12 -11.39 22.14
CA ARG A 49 -9.24 -11.40 23.10
C ARG A 49 -8.86 -12.08 24.41
N ASP A 50 -7.85 -12.94 24.36
CA ASP A 50 -7.43 -13.76 25.51
C ASP A 50 -6.29 -13.13 26.30
N THR A 51 -5.56 -12.14 25.75
CA THR A 51 -4.50 -11.40 26.43
C THR A 51 -4.78 -9.91 26.37
N THR A 52 -5.21 -9.33 27.50
CA THR A 52 -5.42 -7.88 27.65
C THR A 52 -4.12 -7.07 27.65
N SER A 53 -2.97 -7.74 27.60
CA SER A 53 -1.64 -7.16 27.81
C SER A 53 -0.82 -6.92 26.55
N SER A 54 -1.26 -7.39 25.38
CA SER A 54 -0.54 -7.16 24.13
C SER A 54 -1.41 -6.54 23.04
N LEU A 55 -0.80 -5.66 22.25
CA LEU A 55 -1.38 -5.10 21.03
C LEU A 55 -0.51 -5.52 19.86
N VAL A 56 -1.11 -6.22 18.92
CA VAL A 56 -0.45 -6.64 17.68
C VAL A 56 -0.77 -5.65 16.58
N ILE A 57 0.25 -5.11 15.92
CA ILE A 57 0.12 -4.17 14.80
C ILE A 57 0.72 -4.80 13.55
N TYR A 58 0.00 -4.65 12.44
CA TYR A 58 0.42 -5.05 11.09
C TYR A 58 0.57 -3.80 10.22
N PRO A 59 1.76 -3.17 10.17
CA PRO A 59 1.93 -1.95 9.40
C PRO A 59 1.87 -2.22 7.89
N ILE A 60 1.10 -1.38 7.19
CA ILE A 60 1.06 -1.34 5.74
C ILE A 60 1.61 0.00 5.28
N TYR A 61 2.62 -0.04 4.43
CA TYR A 61 3.33 1.13 3.91
C TYR A 61 2.83 1.42 2.50
N GLY A 62 2.33 2.62 2.24
CA GLY A 62 1.73 2.94 0.97
C GLY A 62 2.19 4.27 0.39
N VAL A 63 2.27 4.30 -0.95
CA VAL A 63 2.45 5.53 -1.73
C VAL A 63 1.25 5.69 -2.66
N ARG A 64 0.73 6.91 -2.73
CA ARG A 64 -0.34 7.29 -3.63
C ARG A 64 0.09 8.42 -4.54
N PHE A 65 -0.10 8.24 -5.83
CA PHE A 65 0.01 9.27 -6.85
C PHE A 65 -1.40 9.63 -7.34
N ASP A 66 -1.86 10.83 -7.03
CA ASP A 66 -3.24 11.25 -7.31
C ASP A 66 -3.58 11.21 -8.81
N VAL A 67 -2.60 11.46 -9.67
CA VAL A 67 -2.78 11.42 -11.13
C VAL A 67 -3.21 10.04 -11.63
N LEU A 68 -2.70 8.95 -11.02
CA LEU A 68 -3.08 7.59 -11.40
C LEU A 68 -4.55 7.29 -11.07
N HIS A 69 -5.00 7.78 -9.93
CA HIS A 69 -6.37 7.53 -9.47
C HIS A 69 -7.41 8.36 -10.24
N LYS A 70 -7.08 9.57 -10.68
CA LYS A 70 -7.97 10.41 -11.48
C LYS A 70 -8.36 9.77 -12.80
N TRP A 71 -7.48 8.96 -13.37
CA TRP A 71 -7.71 8.34 -14.66
C TRP A 71 -8.90 7.38 -14.64
N PHE A 72 -9.01 6.55 -13.62
CA PHE A 72 -10.09 5.56 -13.52
C PHE A 72 -11.20 5.91 -12.54
N GLU A 73 -11.16 7.08 -11.93
CA GLU A 73 -12.15 7.54 -10.95
C GLU A 73 -13.60 7.38 -11.48
N LYS A 74 -13.79 7.54 -12.77
CA LYS A 74 -15.09 7.43 -13.43
C LYS A 74 -15.56 5.99 -13.63
N PHE A 75 -14.66 5.03 -13.62
CA PHE A 75 -14.94 3.62 -13.91
C PHE A 75 -14.97 2.75 -12.64
N SER A 76 -14.51 3.29 -11.52
CA SER A 76 -14.48 2.55 -10.29
C SER A 76 -15.88 2.40 -9.70
N VAL A 77 -16.21 1.19 -9.27
CA VAL A 77 -17.43 0.89 -8.50
C VAL A 77 -17.36 1.37 -7.05
N LYS A 78 -16.19 1.86 -6.61
CA LYS A 78 -15.98 2.36 -5.25
C LYS A 78 -16.40 3.81 -5.12
N THR A 79 -16.80 4.20 -3.92
CA THR A 79 -17.10 5.60 -3.63
C THR A 79 -15.85 6.48 -3.80
N LEU A 80 -16.05 7.76 -4.12
CA LEU A 80 -14.94 8.73 -4.22
C LEU A 80 -14.11 8.80 -2.93
N GLN A 81 -14.76 8.57 -1.79
CA GLN A 81 -14.08 8.55 -0.49
C GLN A 81 -13.13 7.36 -0.39
N ASP A 82 -13.60 6.16 -0.73
CA ASP A 82 -12.77 4.95 -0.70
C ASP A 82 -11.62 5.04 -1.70
N GLN A 83 -11.86 5.63 -2.87
CA GLN A 83 -10.83 5.85 -3.87
C GLN A 83 -9.74 6.82 -3.39
N ARG A 84 -10.09 7.86 -2.61
CA ARG A 84 -9.12 8.84 -2.07
C ARG A 84 -8.17 8.22 -1.05
N ASP A 85 -8.59 7.17 -0.39
CA ASP A 85 -7.79 6.53 0.67
C ASP A 85 -6.90 5.40 0.13
N ARG A 86 -7.11 4.96 -1.10
CA ARG A 86 -6.30 3.89 -1.71
C ARG A 86 -4.86 4.33 -2.01
N ALA A 87 -3.95 3.38 -1.83
CA ALA A 87 -2.58 3.48 -2.33
C ALA A 87 -2.53 3.29 -3.86
N SER A 88 -1.51 3.83 -4.50
CA SER A 88 -1.08 3.40 -5.84
C SER A 88 -0.22 2.13 -5.76
N ILE A 89 0.48 1.96 -4.64
CA ILE A 89 1.17 0.73 -4.26
C ILE A 89 1.26 0.66 -2.73
N SER A 90 1.18 -0.54 -2.17
CA SER A 90 1.36 -0.77 -0.73
C SER A 90 2.08 -2.09 -0.45
N PHE A 91 2.77 -2.14 0.68
CA PHE A 91 3.56 -3.27 1.12
C PHE A 91 3.32 -3.54 2.60
N SER A 92 3.25 -4.80 2.96
CA SER A 92 3.43 -5.26 4.33
C SER A 92 4.91 -5.52 4.62
N GLY A 93 5.27 -5.73 5.89
CA GLY A 93 6.64 -6.08 6.27
C GLY A 93 7.11 -7.38 5.62
N SER A 94 6.25 -8.40 5.54
CA SER A 94 6.58 -9.69 4.92
C SER A 94 6.88 -9.58 3.42
N MET A 95 6.16 -8.72 2.69
CA MET A 95 6.46 -8.45 1.28
C MET A 95 7.85 -7.80 1.08
N LEU A 96 8.39 -7.19 2.13
CA LEU A 96 9.73 -6.60 2.15
C LEU A 96 10.80 -7.55 2.72
N GLY A 97 10.43 -8.79 3.04
CA GLY A 97 11.32 -9.76 3.69
C GLY A 97 11.63 -9.41 5.15
N LEU A 98 10.78 -8.62 5.80
CA LEU A 98 10.91 -8.17 7.18
C LEU A 98 9.73 -8.69 8.02
N GLN A 99 9.81 -8.46 9.33
CA GLN A 99 8.75 -8.86 10.25
C GLN A 99 7.47 -8.05 9.98
N ASP A 100 6.35 -8.75 9.87
CA ASP A 100 5.02 -8.18 9.62
C ASP A 100 4.28 -7.85 10.90
N GLU A 101 4.34 -8.80 11.84
CA GLU A 101 3.63 -8.75 13.10
C GLU A 101 4.49 -8.10 14.16
N LEU A 102 4.08 -6.94 14.66
CA LEU A 102 4.77 -6.18 15.68
C LEU A 102 3.96 -6.21 16.98
N ASN A 103 4.54 -6.80 18.01
CA ASN A 103 3.89 -6.97 19.31
C ASN A 103 4.33 -5.85 20.26
N PHE A 104 3.35 -5.10 20.78
CA PHE A 104 3.56 -4.05 21.78
C PHE A 104 2.98 -4.49 23.12
N ASP A 105 3.81 -4.45 24.17
CA ASP A 105 3.35 -4.73 25.53
C ASP A 105 2.58 -3.53 26.09
N THR A 106 1.34 -3.77 26.51
CA THR A 106 0.47 -2.72 27.07
C THR A 106 0.71 -2.50 28.57
N ASN A 107 1.48 -3.36 29.24
CA ASN A 107 1.75 -3.32 30.69
C ASN A 107 3.07 -2.65 31.09
N GLY A 108 3.89 -2.25 30.14
CA GLY A 108 4.85 -1.20 30.42
C GLY A 108 6.31 -1.59 30.66
N ASP A 109 6.73 -2.86 30.63
CA ASP A 109 8.14 -3.24 30.86
C ASP A 109 8.94 -3.54 29.56
N GLY A 110 8.31 -3.39 28.41
CA GLY A 110 8.84 -3.80 27.10
C GLY A 110 9.55 -2.72 26.28
N TYR A 111 10.10 -1.67 26.87
CA TYR A 111 10.66 -0.51 26.14
C TYR A 111 11.70 -0.88 25.07
N SER A 112 12.56 -1.88 25.30
CA SER A 112 13.53 -2.34 24.30
C SER A 112 12.87 -2.97 23.08
N LYS A 113 11.82 -3.78 23.29
CA LYS A 113 11.05 -4.42 22.21
C LYS A 113 10.22 -3.40 21.42
N GLU A 114 9.63 -2.42 22.10
CA GLU A 114 8.93 -1.31 21.45
C GLU A 114 9.88 -0.52 20.56
N PHE A 115 11.08 -0.23 21.01
CA PHE A 115 12.10 0.44 20.22
C PHE A 115 12.49 -0.36 18.97
N GLU A 116 12.70 -1.67 19.09
CA GLU A 116 12.96 -2.55 17.94
C GLU A 116 11.82 -2.51 16.92
N ASN A 117 10.57 -2.57 17.39
CA ASN A 117 9.38 -2.45 16.53
C ASN A 117 9.35 -1.11 15.78
N PHE A 118 9.67 0.01 16.46
CA PHE A 118 9.76 1.32 15.82
C PHE A 118 10.87 1.38 14.77
N GLN A 119 12.01 0.75 15.01
CA GLN A 119 13.10 0.67 14.02
C GLN A 119 12.69 -0.15 12.79
N ILE A 120 11.92 -1.22 12.96
CA ILE A 120 11.37 -2.00 11.84
C ILE A 120 10.42 -1.15 11.02
N ILE A 121 9.47 -0.44 11.66
CA ILE A 121 8.54 0.47 10.98
C ILE A 121 9.30 1.53 10.20
N LEU A 122 10.27 2.18 10.82
CA LEU A 122 11.11 3.21 10.21
C LEU A 122 11.83 2.67 8.97
N LYS A 123 12.52 1.55 9.09
CA LYS A 123 13.26 0.92 7.99
C LYS A 123 12.37 0.59 6.80
N CYS A 124 11.17 0.02 7.06
CA CYS A 124 10.21 -0.28 6.00
C CYS A 124 9.71 1.00 5.31
N ALA A 125 9.37 2.03 6.11
CA ALA A 125 8.89 3.31 5.60
C ALA A 125 9.96 4.02 4.74
N GLU A 126 11.19 4.12 5.22
CA GLU A 126 12.32 4.71 4.49
C GLU A 126 12.53 3.99 3.15
N TYR A 127 12.53 2.66 3.17
CA TYR A 127 12.67 1.87 1.96
C TYR A 127 11.54 2.16 0.96
N VAL A 128 10.28 1.97 1.38
CA VAL A 128 9.12 2.12 0.47
C VAL A 128 9.03 3.53 -0.07
N PHE A 129 9.18 4.55 0.78
CA PHE A 129 9.02 5.94 0.36
C PHE A 129 10.17 6.45 -0.49
N SER A 130 11.37 5.90 -0.32
CA SER A 130 12.51 6.17 -1.20
C SER A 130 12.38 5.48 -2.55
N GLU A 131 12.10 4.17 -2.53
CA GLU A 131 12.11 3.32 -3.72
C GLU A 131 10.92 3.55 -4.65
N TYR A 132 9.81 4.08 -4.13
CA TYR A 132 8.58 4.37 -4.89
C TYR A 132 8.23 5.87 -4.86
N SER A 133 9.26 6.73 -4.85
CA SER A 133 9.09 8.18 -4.70
C SER A 133 8.63 8.91 -5.96
N SER A 134 8.64 8.26 -7.14
CA SER A 134 8.20 8.84 -8.42
C SER A 134 7.47 7.83 -9.28
N LEU A 135 6.73 8.32 -10.29
CA LEU A 135 6.06 7.47 -11.27
C LEU A 135 7.05 6.60 -12.05
N ASP A 136 8.22 7.15 -12.43
CA ASP A 136 9.26 6.41 -13.13
C ASP A 136 9.80 5.25 -12.29
N LYS A 137 10.08 5.50 -11.00
CA LYS A 137 10.52 4.43 -10.09
C LYS A 137 9.46 3.37 -9.91
N LEU A 138 8.19 3.78 -9.74
CA LEU A 138 7.07 2.86 -9.63
C LEU A 138 6.98 2.01 -10.92
N TYR A 139 6.99 2.65 -12.10
CA TYR A 139 6.95 1.96 -13.39
C TYR A 139 8.08 0.93 -13.56
N ASN A 140 9.32 1.36 -13.29
CA ASN A 140 10.48 0.50 -13.45
C ASN A 140 10.48 -0.72 -12.53
N LYS A 141 9.82 -0.61 -11.37
CA LYS A 141 9.77 -1.70 -10.39
C LYS A 141 8.54 -2.61 -10.53
N THR A 142 7.46 -2.11 -11.10
CA THR A 142 6.20 -2.87 -11.17
C THR A 142 5.82 -3.27 -12.59
N ILE A 143 5.97 -2.39 -13.57
CA ILE A 143 5.50 -2.62 -14.94
C ILE A 143 6.61 -3.18 -15.83
N LEU A 144 7.79 -2.61 -15.77
CA LEU A 144 8.89 -3.01 -16.64
C LEU A 144 9.24 -4.50 -16.50
N PRO A 145 9.38 -5.09 -15.29
CA PRO A 145 9.62 -6.52 -15.12
C PRO A 145 8.52 -7.42 -15.70
N VAL A 146 7.25 -6.97 -15.65
CA VAL A 146 6.13 -7.69 -16.28
C VAL A 146 6.25 -7.66 -17.80
N LEU A 147 6.61 -6.52 -18.39
CA LEU A 147 6.81 -6.37 -19.82
C LEU A 147 7.98 -7.19 -20.34
N ASP A 148 9.02 -7.33 -19.53
CA ASP A 148 10.22 -8.12 -19.87
C ASP A 148 10.06 -9.62 -19.58
N GLY A 149 8.92 -10.02 -18.98
CA GLY A 149 8.62 -11.40 -18.66
C GLY A 149 9.40 -11.95 -17.46
N GLU A 150 10.00 -11.07 -16.66
CA GLU A 150 10.73 -11.43 -15.44
C GLU A 150 9.80 -11.78 -14.29
N THR A 151 8.63 -11.10 -14.23
CA THR A 151 7.59 -11.33 -13.24
C THR A 151 6.22 -11.46 -13.90
N GLY A 152 5.31 -12.20 -13.26
CA GLY A 152 3.89 -12.19 -13.64
C GLY A 152 3.18 -10.96 -13.09
N LEU A 153 1.97 -10.69 -13.62
CA LEU A 153 1.06 -9.76 -12.96
C LEU A 153 0.71 -10.31 -11.57
N PRO A 154 0.71 -9.46 -10.55
CA PRO A 154 0.29 -9.88 -9.23
C PRO A 154 -1.18 -10.29 -9.26
N ASP A 155 -1.53 -11.31 -8.47
CA ASP A 155 -2.90 -11.79 -8.31
C ASP A 155 -3.69 -10.83 -7.40
N VAL A 156 -3.92 -9.63 -7.92
CA VAL A 156 -4.56 -8.50 -7.21
C VAL A 156 -5.86 -8.11 -7.91
N GLY A 157 -6.76 -7.51 -7.15
CA GLY A 157 -8.08 -7.13 -7.67
C GLY A 157 -8.02 -6.13 -8.83
N VAL A 158 -9.10 -6.07 -9.59
CA VAL A 158 -9.29 -5.28 -10.83
C VAL A 158 -8.81 -3.82 -10.74
N ASP A 159 -8.94 -3.20 -9.57
CA ASP A 159 -8.53 -1.80 -9.38
C ASP A 159 -7.02 -1.56 -9.60
N TRP A 160 -6.15 -2.55 -9.30
CA TRP A 160 -4.72 -2.46 -9.53
C TRP A 160 -4.37 -2.48 -11.00
N ILE A 161 -5.11 -3.24 -11.79
CA ILE A 161 -4.96 -3.28 -13.25
C ILE A 161 -5.13 -1.89 -13.84
N PHE A 162 -6.12 -1.13 -13.39
CA PHE A 162 -6.35 0.24 -13.86
C PHE A 162 -5.22 1.20 -13.45
N ILE A 163 -4.67 1.03 -12.25
CA ILE A 163 -3.52 1.82 -11.79
C ILE A 163 -2.30 1.52 -12.66
N ASP A 164 -2.02 0.26 -12.95
CA ASP A 164 -0.91 -0.17 -13.80
C ASP A 164 -1.04 0.34 -15.22
N MET A 165 -2.25 0.26 -15.79
CA MET A 165 -2.54 0.81 -17.12
C MET A 165 -2.36 2.34 -17.16
N ALA A 166 -2.84 3.06 -16.13
CA ALA A 166 -2.66 4.50 -16.02
C ALA A 166 -1.18 4.86 -15.91
N LEU A 167 -0.44 4.14 -15.09
CA LEU A 167 1.00 4.31 -14.90
C LEU A 167 1.76 4.12 -16.21
N CYS A 168 1.50 3.01 -16.90
CA CYS A 168 2.13 2.73 -18.20
C CYS A 168 1.80 3.82 -19.23
N LYS A 169 0.55 4.26 -19.29
CA LYS A 169 0.11 5.31 -20.22
C LYS A 169 0.79 6.64 -19.97
N LEU A 170 1.07 6.98 -18.71
CA LEU A 170 1.71 8.25 -18.34
C LEU A 170 3.22 8.23 -18.51
N VAL A 171 3.87 7.12 -18.16
CA VAL A 171 5.35 7.03 -18.14
C VAL A 171 5.91 6.54 -19.47
N ALA A 172 5.32 5.49 -20.04
CA ALA A 172 5.82 4.83 -21.24
C ALA A 172 4.67 4.47 -22.19
N PRO A 173 4.00 5.45 -22.82
CA PRO A 173 2.83 5.20 -23.66
C PRO A 173 3.08 4.23 -24.82
N ALA A 174 4.30 4.13 -25.31
CA ALA A 174 4.67 3.15 -26.35
C ALA A 174 4.53 1.69 -25.90
N ASN A 175 4.58 1.43 -24.59
CA ASN A 175 4.44 0.09 -24.02
C ASN A 175 3.00 -0.26 -23.64
N PHE A 176 2.06 0.68 -23.78
CA PHE A 176 0.68 0.52 -23.30
C PHE A 176 -0.04 -0.67 -23.94
N ASP A 177 0.04 -0.81 -25.26
CA ASP A 177 -0.63 -1.91 -25.97
C ASP A 177 -0.04 -3.28 -25.59
N LYS A 178 1.28 -3.36 -25.38
CA LYS A 178 1.94 -4.59 -24.91
C LYS A 178 1.43 -4.95 -23.51
N LEU A 179 1.38 -3.99 -22.59
CA LEU A 179 0.86 -4.23 -21.24
C LEU A 179 -0.61 -4.64 -21.28
N LYS A 180 -1.45 -3.96 -22.08
CA LYS A 180 -2.87 -4.29 -22.27
C LYS A 180 -3.04 -5.75 -22.68
N GLN A 181 -2.27 -6.24 -23.64
CA GLN A 181 -2.34 -7.65 -24.09
C GLN A 181 -1.95 -8.64 -22.98
N ILE A 182 -0.92 -8.33 -22.21
CA ILE A 182 -0.52 -9.17 -21.06
C ILE A 182 -1.65 -9.22 -20.02
N ILE A 183 -2.25 -8.07 -19.70
CA ILE A 183 -3.37 -7.97 -18.75
C ILE A 183 -4.58 -8.77 -19.24
N LEU A 184 -5.00 -8.60 -20.50
CA LEU A 184 -6.13 -9.33 -21.05
C LEU A 184 -5.92 -10.85 -20.99
N SER A 185 -4.72 -11.32 -21.40
CA SER A 185 -4.38 -12.74 -21.30
C SER A 185 -4.36 -13.27 -19.87
N HIS A 186 -3.97 -12.45 -18.89
CA HIS A 186 -4.03 -12.81 -17.47
C HIS A 186 -5.48 -12.89 -16.98
N VAL A 187 -6.30 -11.90 -17.28
CA VAL A 187 -7.73 -11.88 -16.94
C VAL A 187 -8.46 -13.07 -17.54
N GLU A 188 -8.24 -13.36 -18.82
CA GLU A 188 -8.82 -14.54 -19.48
C GLU A 188 -8.47 -15.85 -18.75
N LYS A 189 -7.22 -16.01 -18.31
CA LYS A 189 -6.78 -17.18 -17.55
C LYS A 189 -7.44 -17.27 -16.18
N MET A 190 -7.53 -16.14 -15.46
CA MET A 190 -8.14 -16.09 -14.13
C MET A 190 -9.63 -16.42 -14.17
N TYR A 191 -10.33 -15.97 -15.21
CA TYR A 191 -11.78 -16.11 -15.32
C TYR A 191 -12.22 -17.21 -16.31
N ALA A 192 -11.28 -17.98 -16.89
CA ALA A 192 -11.59 -19.07 -17.81
C ALA A 192 -12.55 -20.14 -17.25
N HIS A 193 -12.76 -20.16 -15.92
CA HIS A 193 -13.68 -21.06 -15.23
C HIS A 193 -14.92 -20.35 -14.67
N GLN A 194 -15.08 -19.06 -14.88
CA GLN A 194 -16.25 -18.28 -14.48
C GLN A 194 -17.09 -17.95 -15.71
N GLU A 195 -18.41 -17.89 -15.55
CA GLU A 195 -19.33 -17.65 -16.67
C GLU A 195 -19.03 -16.34 -17.44
N PRO A 196 -19.35 -16.28 -18.74
CA PRO A 196 -18.79 -15.29 -19.70
C PRO A 196 -19.16 -13.81 -19.51
N ASN A 197 -19.90 -13.45 -18.47
CA ASN A 197 -20.45 -12.10 -18.30
C ASN A 197 -19.48 -11.03 -17.76
N ILE A 198 -18.21 -11.37 -17.48
CA ILE A 198 -17.27 -10.38 -16.95
C ILE A 198 -16.43 -9.72 -18.04
N LEU A 199 -16.23 -10.37 -19.18
CA LEU A 199 -15.40 -9.86 -20.27
C LEU A 199 -16.06 -8.69 -21.05
N ASP A 200 -17.40 -8.58 -20.99
CA ASP A 200 -18.15 -7.51 -21.66
C ASP A 200 -17.90 -6.09 -21.08
N TYR A 201 -17.18 -5.99 -19.98
CA TYR A 201 -16.82 -4.70 -19.34
C TYR A 201 -15.50 -4.10 -19.80
N TYR A 202 -14.75 -4.78 -20.67
CA TYR A 202 -13.39 -4.37 -21.07
C TYR A 202 -13.28 -3.89 -22.53
N ASP A 203 -14.37 -3.85 -23.27
CA ASP A 203 -14.50 -3.21 -24.58
C ASP A 203 -14.94 -1.73 -24.42
#